data_c0f28cf549560766aa7c5a785588486a
#
_entry.id   c0f28cf549560766aa7c5a785588486a
#
_cell.length_a   1.000
_cell.length_b   1.000
_cell.length_c   1.000
_cell.angle_alpha   90.00
_cell.angle_beta   90.00
_cell.angle_gamma   90.00
#
_symmetry.space_group_name_H-M   'P 1'
#
loop_
_entity.id
_entity.type
_entity.pdbx_description
1 polymer ?
#
loop_
_entity_poly.entity_id
_entity_poly.type
_entity_poly.pdbx_seq_one_letter_code
_entity_poly.pdbx_strand_id
1 'polypeptide(L)'
;MQEEKLVEKQTKSENKVQLSRALRLLIFVGFVCLSIVMSGDNGVVSSSSKMIKKDLNLTDAQYGIFGSLPSTGRIFGSVLFMGLLATDNRKLLTVCALGVNASAFFVYLLTSNKYILLGVRFTIGTVRVFPHIYIPVWVDQFGIKSLKTLMMTVINVTSPLGQVFGYSIGTFQPPERWRYSFCLVGILIWSLGLIIILSPSKYFSAKYMFVGYDDGERLVKVANQRTGNSVFEDTGVISSKKKAKGGSMLAILKSGAYIFSAYTRANLLFIFQVIHLFITDYANNGLKVDDTKILLKYYGSASVFGPTLGGSFGGLVSTKLGGYEDKKSVWACIGFGLFTLGAIFPLAFAKDIYIFSISLFCFFFCASAILPTIVGYIISSVPKEHKGAGSSLNMLITTLCGNLPGPIVYGFINDKMKATDPTFAWKCVMFYFCAGFTSIVLACLFRYNDLSKDKSNEKKEVRVSNVSEHIAETATGEPYTLDQKNKPIPAAANDEEQGIPLDEKH
;
A
#
# COMPACT_ATOMS: atom_id res chain seq x y z
N MET A 1 29.37 -18.52 37.29
CA MET A 1 30.27 -17.40 37.62
C MET A 1 31.25 -17.02 36.52
N GLN A 2 31.87 -17.93 35.75
CA GLN A 2 32.68 -17.60 34.58
C GLN A 2 31.81 -17.32 33.35
N GLU A 3 30.73 -18.06 33.12
CA GLU A 3 29.76 -17.81 32.04
C GLU A 3 28.94 -16.51 32.24
N GLU A 4 28.56 -16.21 33.49
CA GLU A 4 27.91 -14.94 33.80
C GLU A 4 28.84 -13.73 33.56
N LYS A 5 30.12 -13.84 33.87
CA LYS A 5 31.12 -12.79 33.56
C LYS A 5 31.41 -12.70 32.08
N LEU A 6 31.28 -13.77 31.29
CA LEU A 6 31.40 -13.76 29.83
C LEU A 6 30.15 -13.12 29.18
N VAL A 7 28.97 -13.41 29.67
CA VAL A 7 27.71 -12.79 29.25
C VAL A 7 27.71 -11.30 29.62
N GLU A 8 28.16 -10.95 30.83
CA GLU A 8 28.27 -9.54 31.28
C GLU A 8 29.36 -8.76 30.53
N LYS A 9 30.45 -9.43 30.10
CA LYS A 9 31.51 -8.83 29.29
C LYS A 9 31.09 -8.68 27.81
N GLN A 10 30.29 -9.61 27.30
CA GLN A 10 29.68 -9.49 25.97
C GLN A 10 28.61 -8.39 25.94
N THR A 11 27.83 -8.23 27.01
CA THR A 11 26.83 -7.15 27.12
C THR A 11 27.49 -5.77 27.34
N LYS A 12 28.66 -5.70 27.97
CA LYS A 12 29.42 -4.44 28.16
C LYS A 12 30.22 -4.01 26.93
N SER A 13 30.56 -4.92 26.02
CA SER A 13 31.30 -4.64 24.76
C SER A 13 30.39 -4.20 23.59
N GLU A 14 29.08 -4.34 23.72
CA GLU A 14 28.18 -3.80 22.72
C GLU A 14 28.10 -2.28 22.87
N ASN A 15 28.85 -1.57 22.05
CA ASN A 15 28.82 -0.11 21.91
C ASN A 15 27.36 0.35 21.90
N LYS A 16 26.89 0.93 23.00
CA LYS A 16 25.59 1.61 23.15
C LYS A 16 25.60 2.82 22.23
N VAL A 17 25.30 2.65 20.96
CA VAL A 17 25.11 3.78 20.07
C VAL A 17 23.74 4.35 20.36
N GLN A 18 23.69 5.31 21.24
CA GLN A 18 22.50 6.10 21.52
C GLN A 18 22.21 6.99 20.29
N LEU A 19 21.21 6.62 19.53
CA LEU A 19 20.87 7.29 18.28
C LEU A 19 19.88 8.40 18.57
N SER A 20 20.28 9.63 18.25
CA SER A 20 19.46 10.81 18.38
C SER A 20 18.12 10.63 17.67
N ARG A 21 17.00 10.85 18.37
CA ARG A 21 15.65 10.91 17.78
C ARG A 21 15.61 11.89 16.60
N ALA A 22 16.36 12.99 16.70
CA ALA A 22 16.46 14.01 15.67
C ALA A 22 17.02 13.45 14.35
N LEU A 23 18.06 12.60 14.39
CA LEU A 23 18.65 12.03 13.16
C LEU A 23 17.72 11.03 12.48
N ARG A 24 16.98 10.22 13.25
CA ARG A 24 15.96 9.32 12.68
C ARG A 24 14.81 10.10 12.04
N LEU A 25 14.38 11.18 12.68
CA LEU A 25 13.35 12.06 12.12
C LEU A 25 13.87 12.75 10.84
N LEU A 26 15.12 13.20 10.83
CA LEU A 26 15.75 13.81 9.64
C LEU A 26 15.81 12.82 8.46
N ILE A 27 16.26 11.58 8.72
CA ILE A 27 16.30 10.53 7.69
C ILE A 27 14.89 10.22 7.18
N PHE A 28 13.90 10.14 8.08
CA PHE A 28 12.51 9.91 7.70
C PHE A 28 11.95 11.05 6.84
N VAL A 29 12.17 12.31 7.23
CA VAL A 29 11.77 13.47 6.42
C VAL A 29 12.47 13.44 5.06
N GLY A 30 13.75 13.08 5.01
CA GLY A 30 14.47 12.86 3.76
C GLY A 30 13.81 11.80 2.89
N PHE A 31 13.37 10.67 3.44
CA PHE A 31 12.64 9.64 2.71
C PHE A 31 11.26 10.10 2.23
N VAL A 32 10.54 10.88 3.03
CA VAL A 32 9.25 11.47 2.65
C VAL A 32 9.44 12.43 1.46
N CYS A 33 10.36 13.38 1.57
CA CYS A 33 10.68 14.30 0.47
C CYS A 33 11.12 13.55 -0.78
N LEU A 34 11.98 12.55 -0.64
CA LEU A 34 12.45 11.72 -1.73
C LEU A 34 11.29 10.98 -2.41
N SER A 35 10.37 10.39 -1.64
CA SER A 35 9.20 9.67 -2.18
C SER A 35 8.25 10.60 -2.94
N ILE A 36 8.07 11.84 -2.46
CA ILE A 36 7.30 12.88 -3.13
C ILE A 36 7.95 13.21 -4.48
N VAL A 37 9.24 13.54 -4.48
CA VAL A 37 9.97 13.92 -5.70
C VAL A 37 10.01 12.77 -6.71
N MET A 38 10.27 11.54 -6.25
CA MET A 38 10.27 10.34 -7.10
C MET A 38 8.92 10.07 -7.77
N SER A 39 7.81 10.44 -7.14
CA SER A 39 6.46 10.29 -7.71
C SER A 39 6.09 11.46 -8.64
N GLY A 40 6.87 12.53 -8.64
CA GLY A 40 6.61 13.75 -9.39
C GLY A 40 6.72 13.58 -10.91
N ASP A 41 7.50 12.62 -11.40
CA ASP A 41 7.66 12.40 -12.84
C ASP A 41 6.34 12.10 -13.56
N ASN A 42 5.41 11.40 -12.92
CA ASN A 42 4.09 11.14 -13.50
C ASN A 42 3.28 12.44 -13.63
N GLY A 43 3.40 13.34 -12.65
CA GLY A 43 2.78 14.66 -12.73
C GLY A 43 3.35 15.54 -13.85
N VAL A 44 4.68 15.54 -14.02
CA VAL A 44 5.35 16.24 -15.14
C VAL A 44 4.86 15.70 -16.49
N VAL A 45 4.75 14.37 -16.63
CA VAL A 45 4.21 13.76 -17.87
C VAL A 45 2.80 14.27 -18.14
N SER A 46 1.93 14.26 -17.14
CA SER A 46 0.54 14.67 -17.30
C SER A 46 0.38 16.15 -17.65
N SER A 47 1.09 17.06 -16.96
CA SER A 47 1.01 18.50 -17.22
C SER A 47 1.61 18.91 -18.56
N SER A 48 2.61 18.16 -19.05
CA SER A 48 3.30 18.44 -20.31
C SER A 48 2.80 17.58 -21.49
N SER A 49 1.65 16.93 -21.37
CA SER A 49 1.15 15.93 -22.32
C SER A 49 1.11 16.40 -23.77
N LYS A 50 0.58 17.61 -24.01
CA LYS A 50 0.50 18.23 -25.36
C LYS A 50 1.89 18.34 -26.02
N MET A 51 2.87 18.83 -25.25
CA MET A 51 4.22 19.08 -25.79
C MET A 51 5.01 17.78 -25.99
N ILE A 52 4.90 16.84 -25.05
CA ILE A 52 5.52 15.52 -25.18
C ILE A 52 5.00 14.80 -26.42
N LYS A 53 3.69 14.79 -26.64
CA LYS A 53 3.09 14.17 -27.83
C LYS A 53 3.55 14.84 -29.12
N LYS A 54 3.59 16.17 -29.15
CA LYS A 54 4.04 16.93 -30.31
C LYS A 54 5.52 16.73 -30.60
N ASP A 55 6.39 16.85 -29.61
CA ASP A 55 7.85 16.81 -29.76
C ASP A 55 8.38 15.41 -30.12
N LEU A 56 7.77 14.37 -29.56
CA LEU A 56 8.14 12.97 -29.81
C LEU A 56 7.27 12.31 -30.91
N ASN A 57 6.34 13.05 -31.50
CA ASN A 57 5.40 12.56 -32.51
C ASN A 57 4.69 11.27 -32.06
N LEU A 58 4.04 11.34 -30.87
CA LEU A 58 3.35 10.21 -30.27
C LEU A 58 1.85 10.28 -30.55
N THR A 59 1.25 9.14 -30.91
CA THR A 59 -0.20 8.98 -30.85
C THR A 59 -0.67 8.91 -29.39
N ASP A 60 -1.97 9.03 -29.14
CA ASP A 60 -2.52 8.95 -27.78
C ASP A 60 -2.28 7.54 -27.17
N ALA A 61 -2.32 6.48 -27.99
CA ALA A 61 -1.95 5.12 -27.58
C ALA A 61 -0.47 5.01 -27.19
N GLN A 62 0.44 5.56 -28.00
CA GLN A 62 1.87 5.58 -27.71
C GLN A 62 2.18 6.41 -26.44
N TYR A 63 1.46 7.51 -26.23
CA TYR A 63 1.56 8.28 -25.00
C TYR A 63 1.03 7.50 -23.78
N GLY A 64 -0.04 6.73 -23.94
CA GLY A 64 -0.52 5.80 -22.93
C GLY A 64 0.54 4.76 -22.53
N ILE A 65 1.24 4.18 -23.52
CA ILE A 65 2.38 3.27 -23.28
C ILE A 65 3.49 4.02 -22.52
N PHE A 66 3.87 5.21 -22.99
CA PHE A 66 4.90 6.04 -22.34
C PHE A 66 4.58 6.30 -20.86
N GLY A 67 3.31 6.60 -20.54
CA GLY A 67 2.86 6.83 -19.16
C GLY A 67 2.78 5.57 -18.29
N SER A 68 2.44 4.41 -18.88
CA SER A 68 2.26 3.15 -18.14
C SER A 68 3.53 2.32 -18.02
N LEU A 69 4.56 2.57 -18.81
CA LEU A 69 5.80 1.78 -18.86
C LEU A 69 6.54 1.69 -17.52
N PRO A 70 6.56 2.73 -16.64
CA PRO A 70 7.10 2.58 -15.29
C PRO A 70 6.39 1.51 -14.45
N SER A 71 5.11 1.21 -14.73
CA SER A 71 4.39 0.15 -14.04
C SER A 71 4.89 -1.24 -14.44
N THR A 72 5.22 -1.44 -15.72
CA THR A 72 5.90 -2.65 -16.20
C THR A 72 7.28 -2.80 -15.59
N GLY A 73 8.05 -1.70 -15.54
CA GLY A 73 9.35 -1.67 -14.87
C GLY A 73 9.26 -2.06 -13.40
N ARG A 74 8.20 -1.64 -12.70
CA ARG A 74 7.96 -2.02 -11.29
C ARG A 74 7.77 -3.51 -11.08
N ILE A 75 7.10 -4.22 -11.99
CA ILE A 75 6.98 -5.69 -11.91
C ILE A 75 8.36 -6.32 -11.98
N PHE A 76 9.14 -5.93 -13.00
CA PHE A 76 10.48 -6.45 -13.20
C PHE A 76 11.41 -6.12 -12.03
N GLY A 77 11.38 -4.88 -11.56
CA GLY A 77 12.13 -4.43 -10.39
C GLY A 77 11.77 -5.18 -9.12
N SER A 78 10.48 -5.50 -8.92
CA SER A 78 10.05 -6.27 -7.74
C SER A 78 10.69 -7.65 -7.68
N VAL A 79 10.78 -8.34 -8.80
CA VAL A 79 11.45 -9.65 -8.89
C VAL A 79 12.96 -9.50 -8.67
N LEU A 80 13.58 -8.49 -9.31
CA LEU A 80 15.00 -8.25 -9.20
C LEU A 80 15.43 -7.90 -7.77
N PHE A 81 14.72 -7.00 -7.11
CA PHE A 81 15.10 -6.50 -5.78
C PHE A 81 14.64 -7.38 -4.62
N MET A 82 13.73 -8.34 -4.84
CA MET A 82 13.27 -9.25 -3.78
C MET A 82 14.42 -10.03 -3.14
N GLY A 83 15.38 -10.51 -3.94
CA GLY A 83 16.57 -11.19 -3.43
C GLY A 83 17.59 -10.25 -2.78
N LEU A 84 17.63 -8.99 -3.22
CA LEU A 84 18.62 -8.00 -2.77
C LEU A 84 18.26 -7.36 -1.42
N LEU A 85 17.01 -7.39 -1.00
CA LEU A 85 16.59 -6.91 0.33
C LEU A 85 17.21 -7.71 1.49
N ALA A 86 17.61 -8.95 1.25
CA ALA A 86 18.30 -9.79 2.23
C ALA A 86 19.77 -9.40 2.43
N THR A 87 20.32 -8.50 1.59
CA THR A 87 21.74 -8.10 1.63
C THR A 87 22.01 -7.12 2.78
N ASP A 88 23.17 -7.23 3.38
CA ASP A 88 23.60 -6.33 4.49
C ASP A 88 23.83 -4.88 4.02
N ASN A 89 24.20 -4.69 2.75
CA ASN A 89 24.56 -3.38 2.19
C ASN A 89 23.35 -2.60 1.62
N ARG A 90 22.25 -2.54 2.35
CA ARG A 90 21.03 -1.85 1.92
C ARG A 90 21.23 -0.35 1.61
N LYS A 91 22.16 0.30 2.31
CA LYS A 91 22.52 1.70 2.02
C LYS A 91 23.08 1.86 0.61
N LEU A 92 24.06 1.02 0.24
CA LEU A 92 24.67 1.06 -1.09
C LEU A 92 23.61 0.81 -2.17
N LEU A 93 22.77 -0.19 -2.00
CA LEU A 93 21.66 -0.48 -2.93
C LEU A 93 20.71 0.70 -3.09
N THR A 94 20.35 1.37 -1.97
CA THR A 94 19.50 2.57 -2.04
C THR A 94 20.18 3.67 -2.82
N VAL A 95 21.44 3.95 -2.54
CA VAL A 95 22.22 4.99 -3.23
C VAL A 95 22.38 4.68 -4.72
N CYS A 96 22.70 3.43 -5.09
CA CYS A 96 22.80 3.01 -6.48
C CYS A 96 21.46 3.14 -7.21
N ALA A 97 20.35 2.68 -6.60
CA ALA A 97 19.03 2.79 -7.19
C ALA A 97 18.61 4.26 -7.40
N LEU A 98 18.91 5.13 -6.43
CA LEU A 98 18.64 6.56 -6.54
C LEU A 98 19.54 7.21 -7.59
N GLY A 99 20.80 6.85 -7.65
CA GLY A 99 21.74 7.35 -8.64
C GLY A 99 21.32 7.02 -10.06
N VAL A 100 20.96 5.76 -10.33
CA VAL A 100 20.44 5.34 -11.64
C VAL A 100 19.12 6.06 -11.95
N ASN A 101 18.21 6.16 -10.97
CA ASN A 101 16.92 6.84 -11.15
C ASN A 101 17.10 8.31 -11.53
N ALA A 102 17.92 9.05 -10.77
CA ALA A 102 18.18 10.46 -11.01
C ALA A 102 18.92 10.70 -12.33
N SER A 103 19.91 9.87 -12.64
CA SER A 103 20.68 9.97 -13.89
C SER A 103 19.82 9.68 -15.12
N ALA A 104 18.84 8.78 -15.00
CA ALA A 104 17.91 8.48 -16.06
C ALA A 104 17.10 9.70 -16.51
N PHE A 105 16.82 10.65 -15.63
CA PHE A 105 16.11 11.89 -15.98
C PHE A 105 16.92 12.84 -16.87
N PHE A 106 18.26 12.82 -16.79
CA PHE A 106 19.09 13.66 -17.64
C PHE A 106 19.11 13.18 -19.10
N VAL A 107 18.77 11.90 -19.36
CA VAL A 107 18.66 11.37 -20.71
C VAL A 107 17.58 12.09 -21.54
N TYR A 108 16.57 12.68 -20.88
CA TYR A 108 15.55 13.50 -21.57
C TYR A 108 16.12 14.74 -22.27
N LEU A 109 17.27 15.27 -21.81
CA LEU A 109 17.97 16.37 -22.50
C LEU A 109 18.81 15.89 -23.67
N LEU A 110 19.31 14.65 -23.59
CA LEU A 110 20.32 14.13 -24.53
C LEU A 110 19.71 13.59 -25.82
N THR A 111 18.43 13.19 -25.79
CA THR A 111 17.84 12.52 -26.95
C THR A 111 16.37 12.89 -27.17
N SER A 112 15.98 12.91 -28.47
CA SER A 112 14.59 13.01 -28.91
C SER A 112 14.06 11.67 -29.43
N ASN A 113 14.84 10.61 -29.36
CA ASN A 113 14.41 9.29 -29.81
C ASN A 113 13.40 8.69 -28.82
N LYS A 114 12.15 8.53 -29.28
CA LYS A 114 11.06 8.00 -28.48
C LYS A 114 11.34 6.62 -27.89
N TYR A 115 12.04 5.75 -28.61
CA TYR A 115 12.34 4.38 -28.14
C TYR A 115 13.35 4.38 -26.98
N ILE A 116 14.34 5.27 -27.03
CA ILE A 116 15.29 5.44 -25.91
C ILE A 116 14.54 5.98 -24.70
N LEU A 117 13.66 6.96 -24.87
CA LEU A 117 12.88 7.53 -23.76
C LEU A 117 11.87 6.53 -23.18
N LEU A 118 11.32 5.61 -23.99
CA LEU A 118 10.55 4.47 -23.47
C LEU A 118 11.42 3.57 -22.60
N GLY A 119 12.63 3.25 -23.03
CA GLY A 119 13.60 2.50 -22.21
C GLY A 119 13.94 3.20 -20.90
N VAL A 120 14.10 4.53 -20.92
CA VAL A 120 14.31 5.35 -19.72
C VAL A 120 13.12 5.24 -18.77
N ARG A 121 11.88 5.33 -19.26
CA ARG A 121 10.67 5.16 -18.44
C ARG A 121 10.61 3.79 -17.78
N PHE A 122 10.94 2.74 -18.51
CA PHE A 122 11.03 1.38 -17.96
C PHE A 122 12.09 1.29 -16.85
N THR A 123 13.31 1.83 -17.09
CA THR A 123 14.40 1.84 -16.13
C THR A 123 14.02 2.59 -14.85
N ILE A 124 13.43 3.79 -14.98
CA ILE A 124 12.91 4.57 -13.84
C ILE A 124 11.94 3.73 -13.01
N GLY A 125 11.00 3.04 -13.65
CA GLY A 125 10.06 2.17 -12.98
C GLY A 125 10.73 1.02 -12.23
N THR A 126 11.72 0.38 -12.84
CA THR A 126 12.48 -0.75 -12.30
C THR A 126 13.23 -0.37 -11.02
N VAL A 127 14.05 0.69 -11.10
CA VAL A 127 14.93 1.05 -9.98
C VAL A 127 14.18 1.74 -8.82
N ARG A 128 13.06 2.40 -9.10
CA ARG A 128 12.20 3.05 -8.10
C ARG A 128 11.58 2.05 -7.12
N VAL A 129 11.44 0.80 -7.49
CA VAL A 129 10.86 -0.24 -6.64
C VAL A 129 11.63 -0.40 -5.35
N PHE A 130 12.97 -0.36 -5.41
CA PHE A 130 13.79 -0.61 -4.23
C PHE A 130 13.53 0.40 -3.10
N PRO A 131 13.61 1.73 -3.29
CA PRO A 131 13.22 2.69 -2.26
C PRO A 131 11.79 2.52 -1.78
N HIS A 132 10.83 2.27 -2.67
CA HIS A 132 9.44 2.08 -2.28
C HIS A 132 9.20 0.89 -1.35
N ILE A 133 9.92 -0.21 -1.55
CA ILE A 133 9.84 -1.38 -0.66
C ILE A 133 10.65 -1.13 0.62
N TYR A 134 11.82 -0.48 0.49
CA TYR A 134 12.75 -0.32 1.59
C TYR A 134 12.28 0.70 2.64
N ILE A 135 11.65 1.81 2.24
CA ILE A 135 11.23 2.86 3.16
C ILE A 135 10.26 2.35 4.25
N PRO A 136 9.18 1.62 3.93
CA PRO A 136 8.32 1.02 4.97
C PRO A 136 9.07 0.06 5.90
N VAL A 137 9.98 -0.76 5.34
CA VAL A 137 10.82 -1.67 6.12
C VAL A 137 11.74 -0.89 7.07
N TRP A 138 12.31 0.23 6.59
CA TRP A 138 13.13 1.12 7.40
C TRP A 138 12.32 1.72 8.56
N VAL A 139 11.11 2.20 8.29
CA VAL A 139 10.21 2.72 9.34
C VAL A 139 9.88 1.64 10.36
N ASP A 140 9.67 0.41 9.92
CA ASP A 140 9.43 -0.70 10.84
C ASP A 140 10.62 -0.99 11.74
N GLN A 141 11.84 -0.94 11.21
CA GLN A 141 13.07 -1.26 11.94
C GLN A 141 13.61 -0.09 12.79
N PHE A 142 13.57 1.13 12.27
CA PHE A 142 14.22 2.31 12.84
C PHE A 142 13.27 3.44 13.21
N GLY A 143 11.99 3.33 12.88
CA GLY A 143 10.97 4.34 13.18
C GLY A 143 10.82 4.58 14.68
N ILE A 144 10.35 5.78 15.05
CA ILE A 144 10.04 6.14 16.42
C ILE A 144 8.79 5.35 16.85
N LYS A 145 8.89 4.52 17.89
CA LYS A 145 7.84 3.58 18.32
C LYS A 145 6.47 4.26 18.51
N SER A 146 6.44 5.41 19.20
CA SER A 146 5.21 6.19 19.42
C SER A 146 4.62 6.81 18.15
N LEU A 147 5.41 7.01 17.09
CA LEU A 147 5.01 7.67 15.84
C LEU A 147 4.99 6.71 14.65
N LYS A 148 5.29 5.42 14.84
CA LYS A 148 5.47 4.45 13.77
C LYS A 148 4.26 4.36 12.83
N THR A 149 3.05 4.29 13.40
CA THR A 149 1.80 4.28 12.63
C THR A 149 1.63 5.56 11.81
N LEU A 150 1.92 6.72 12.42
CA LEU A 150 1.86 8.01 11.73
C LEU A 150 2.89 8.08 10.59
N MET A 151 4.12 7.60 10.83
CA MET A 151 5.17 7.55 9.79
C MET A 151 4.73 6.68 8.61
N MET A 152 4.11 5.52 8.86
CA MET A 152 3.57 4.66 7.80
C MET A 152 2.43 5.35 7.03
N THR A 153 1.53 6.07 7.72
CA THR A 153 0.46 6.83 7.09
C THR A 153 1.00 7.93 6.19
N VAL A 154 2.02 8.67 6.65
CA VAL A 154 2.66 9.74 5.87
C VAL A 154 3.26 9.20 4.58
N ILE A 155 3.92 8.01 4.61
CA ILE A 155 4.48 7.38 3.40
C ILE A 155 3.38 7.10 2.36
N ASN A 156 2.21 6.65 2.78
CA ASN A 156 1.12 6.35 1.84
C ASN A 156 0.59 7.60 1.11
N VAL A 157 0.70 8.77 1.74
CA VAL A 157 0.26 10.05 1.16
C VAL A 157 1.31 10.65 0.21
N THR A 158 2.56 10.21 0.26
CA THR A 158 3.64 10.77 -0.58
C THR A 158 3.40 10.61 -2.07
N SER A 159 2.74 9.53 -2.53
CA SER A 159 2.52 9.28 -3.95
C SER A 159 1.55 10.30 -4.59
N PRO A 160 0.33 10.54 -4.07
CA PRO A 160 -0.54 11.58 -4.62
C PRO A 160 0.04 12.99 -4.47
N LEU A 161 0.70 13.28 -3.33
CA LEU A 161 1.41 14.55 -3.16
C LEU A 161 2.50 14.75 -4.21
N GLY A 162 3.26 13.70 -4.51
CA GLY A 162 4.33 13.74 -5.50
C GLY A 162 3.79 13.98 -6.91
N GLN A 163 2.67 13.37 -7.27
CA GLN A 163 2.04 13.61 -8.58
C GLN A 163 1.62 15.07 -8.75
N VAL A 164 1.01 15.66 -7.73
CA VAL A 164 0.63 17.09 -7.77
C VAL A 164 1.86 17.99 -7.75
N PHE A 165 2.88 17.66 -6.98
CA PHE A 165 4.16 18.37 -7.00
C PHE A 165 4.79 18.37 -8.39
N GLY A 166 4.87 17.22 -9.06
CA GLY A 166 5.38 17.13 -10.42
C GLY A 166 4.49 17.84 -11.44
N TYR A 167 3.17 17.75 -11.28
CA TYR A 167 2.22 18.51 -12.10
C TYR A 167 2.47 20.03 -11.99
N SER A 168 2.74 20.51 -10.76
CA SER A 168 3.08 21.92 -10.52
C SER A 168 4.38 22.31 -11.23
N ILE A 169 5.43 21.48 -11.14
CA ILE A 169 6.70 21.73 -11.84
C ILE A 169 6.44 21.91 -13.34
N GLY A 170 5.70 21.00 -13.97
CA GLY A 170 5.42 21.09 -15.42
C GLY A 170 4.50 22.24 -15.78
N THR A 171 3.59 22.67 -14.88
CA THR A 171 2.67 23.80 -15.11
C THR A 171 3.38 25.16 -15.04
N PHE A 172 4.36 25.30 -14.13
CA PHE A 172 5.09 26.57 -13.97
C PHE A 172 6.27 26.71 -14.93
N GLN A 173 6.66 25.65 -15.63
CA GLN A 173 7.66 25.72 -16.70
C GLN A 173 7.02 26.13 -18.03
N PRO A 174 7.74 26.87 -18.89
CA PRO A 174 7.33 27.09 -20.27
C PRO A 174 7.09 25.74 -20.97
N PRO A 175 5.99 25.57 -21.72
CA PRO A 175 5.64 24.28 -22.35
C PRO A 175 6.77 23.70 -23.22
N GLU A 176 7.54 24.53 -23.91
CA GLU A 176 8.66 24.10 -24.77
C GLU A 176 9.83 23.52 -23.95
N ARG A 177 9.90 23.85 -22.66
CA ARG A 177 10.96 23.41 -21.74
C ARG A 177 10.60 22.19 -20.91
N TRP A 178 9.63 21.39 -21.32
CA TRP A 178 9.15 20.21 -20.56
C TRP A 178 10.30 19.25 -20.16
N ARG A 179 11.36 19.14 -20.94
CA ARG A 179 12.52 18.29 -20.66
C ARG A 179 13.28 18.76 -19.42
N TYR A 180 13.37 20.07 -19.20
CA TYR A 180 14.00 20.64 -18.00
C TYR A 180 13.22 20.32 -16.73
N SER A 181 11.91 20.13 -16.82
CA SER A 181 11.10 19.69 -15.68
C SER A 181 11.52 18.32 -15.18
N PHE A 182 11.85 17.40 -16.08
CA PHE A 182 12.39 16.09 -15.69
C PHE A 182 13.81 16.21 -15.10
N CYS A 183 14.65 17.06 -15.65
CA CYS A 183 15.98 17.30 -15.09
C CYS A 183 15.92 17.89 -13.69
N LEU A 184 14.98 18.80 -13.44
CA LEU A 184 14.76 19.35 -12.12
C LEU A 184 14.39 18.24 -11.11
N VAL A 185 13.50 17.32 -11.49
CA VAL A 185 13.20 16.14 -10.68
C VAL A 185 14.46 15.30 -10.42
N GLY A 186 15.28 15.07 -11.43
CA GLY A 186 16.57 14.36 -11.31
C GLY A 186 17.54 15.05 -10.33
N ILE A 187 17.70 16.38 -10.44
CA ILE A 187 18.53 17.18 -9.53
C ILE A 187 18.02 17.08 -8.09
N LEU A 188 16.70 17.18 -7.89
CA LEU A 188 16.10 17.05 -6.56
C LEU A 188 16.30 15.66 -5.97
N ILE A 189 16.22 14.59 -6.77
CA ILE A 189 16.52 13.23 -6.29
C ILE A 189 17.98 13.12 -5.89
N TRP A 190 18.91 13.65 -6.68
CA TRP A 190 20.34 13.66 -6.35
C TRP A 190 20.61 14.44 -5.05
N SER A 191 20.06 15.64 -4.88
CA SER A 191 20.28 16.47 -3.70
C SER A 191 19.70 15.82 -2.43
N LEU A 192 18.51 15.23 -2.51
CA LEU A 192 17.93 14.46 -1.39
C LEU A 192 18.68 13.14 -1.13
N GLY A 193 19.21 12.52 -2.18
CA GLY A 193 20.06 11.34 -2.07
C GLY A 193 21.34 11.59 -1.25
N LEU A 194 21.87 12.81 -1.26
CA LEU A 194 23.00 13.21 -0.40
C LEU A 194 22.71 13.02 1.08
N ILE A 195 21.47 13.26 1.53
CA ILE A 195 21.06 13.02 2.93
C ILE A 195 21.29 11.56 3.31
N ILE A 196 20.97 10.62 2.39
CA ILE A 196 21.15 9.19 2.60
C ILE A 196 22.64 8.83 2.57
N ILE A 197 23.41 9.43 1.65
CA ILE A 197 24.85 9.20 1.52
C ILE A 197 25.57 9.64 2.79
N LEU A 198 25.23 10.81 3.32
CA LEU A 198 25.84 11.39 4.52
C LEU A 198 25.38 10.70 5.81
N SER A 199 24.22 10.04 5.79
CA SER A 199 23.70 9.33 6.96
C SER A 199 24.57 8.13 7.33
N PRO A 200 24.79 7.82 8.63
CA PRO A 200 25.63 6.70 9.03
C PRO A 200 25.07 5.35 8.58
N SER A 201 25.92 4.45 8.06
CA SER A 201 25.51 3.14 7.51
C SER A 201 24.81 2.23 8.53
N LYS A 202 25.02 2.46 9.81
CA LYS A 202 24.37 1.70 10.92
C LYS A 202 22.83 1.75 10.85
N TYR A 203 22.24 2.84 10.34
CA TYR A 203 20.79 3.03 10.20
C TYR A 203 20.17 2.28 9.01
N PHE A 204 20.99 1.70 8.16
CA PHE A 204 20.57 1.01 6.94
C PHE A 204 20.90 -0.49 6.98
N SER A 205 21.62 -0.95 8.00
CA SER A 205 22.07 -2.34 8.10
C SER A 205 20.96 -3.25 8.62
N ALA A 206 20.81 -4.42 7.98
CA ALA A 206 19.91 -5.47 8.42
C ALA A 206 20.31 -6.07 9.79
N LYS A 207 21.56 -5.84 10.23
CA LYS A 207 22.12 -6.41 11.46
C LYS A 207 21.62 -5.72 12.73
N TYR A 208 21.02 -4.53 12.61
CA TYR A 208 20.58 -3.73 13.74
C TYR A 208 19.08 -3.49 13.68
N MET A 209 18.43 -3.60 14.82
CA MET A 209 17.02 -3.28 15.00
C MET A 209 16.88 -2.37 16.22
N PHE A 210 15.98 -1.40 16.11
CA PHE A 210 15.68 -0.49 17.20
C PHE A 210 14.69 -1.14 18.17
N VAL A 211 15.07 -1.31 19.42
CA VAL A 211 14.18 -1.81 20.47
C VAL A 211 13.97 -0.69 21.47
N GLY A 212 12.74 -0.20 21.60
CA GLY A 212 12.35 0.79 22.60
C GLY A 212 12.02 0.11 23.91
N TYR A 213 12.75 0.46 24.98
CA TYR A 213 12.37 0.21 26.37
C TYR A 213 11.93 1.51 27.01
N ASP A 214 11.13 1.45 28.08
CA ASP A 214 10.47 2.60 28.69
C ASP A 214 11.39 3.78 29.06
N ASP A 215 12.69 3.54 29.26
CA ASP A 215 13.67 4.57 29.65
C ASP A 215 14.77 4.88 28.61
N GLY A 216 14.71 4.35 27.41
CA GLY A 216 15.69 4.64 26.35
C GLY A 216 15.63 3.73 25.16
N GLU A 217 15.57 4.34 23.98
CA GLU A 217 15.64 3.62 22.72
C GLU A 217 17.05 3.13 22.45
N ARG A 218 17.26 1.83 22.36
CA ARG A 218 18.58 1.20 22.13
C ARG A 218 18.62 0.48 20.78
N LEU A 219 19.76 0.58 20.12
CA LEU A 219 20.05 -0.25 18.93
C LEU A 219 20.54 -1.62 19.39
N VAL A 220 19.80 -2.66 19.04
CA VAL A 220 20.17 -4.04 19.38
C VAL A 220 20.62 -4.74 18.10
N LYS A 221 21.76 -5.43 18.17
CA LYS A 221 22.22 -6.32 17.10
C LYS A 221 21.29 -7.51 17.06
N VAL A 222 20.64 -7.72 15.93
CA VAL A 222 19.83 -8.92 15.72
C VAL A 222 20.81 -10.10 15.68
N ALA A 223 20.83 -10.90 16.74
CA ALA A 223 21.57 -12.15 16.74
C ALA A 223 21.14 -12.95 15.52
N ASN A 224 22.10 -13.58 14.82
CA ASN A 224 21.85 -14.43 13.67
C ASN A 224 20.86 -15.54 14.05
N GLN A 225 19.58 -15.22 14.09
CA GLN A 225 18.54 -16.23 14.21
C GLN A 225 18.47 -16.99 12.88
N ARG A 226 19.32 -18.02 12.75
CA ARG A 226 19.12 -19.14 11.82
C ARG A 226 17.86 -19.96 12.14
N THR A 227 17.08 -19.54 13.12
CA THR A 227 15.79 -20.13 13.53
C THR A 227 14.67 -19.22 13.05
N GLY A 228 13.95 -19.73 12.07
CA GLY A 228 12.95 -19.11 11.22
C GLY A 228 11.68 -18.55 11.87
N ASN A 229 11.77 -17.58 12.73
CA ASN A 229 10.63 -16.73 13.09
C ASN A 229 11.04 -15.27 12.89
N SER A 230 10.80 -14.78 11.70
CA SER A 230 11.11 -13.40 11.34
C SER A 230 9.99 -12.46 11.75
N VAL A 231 10.34 -11.38 12.39
CA VAL A 231 9.51 -10.19 12.69
C VAL A 231 8.90 -9.57 11.41
N PHE A 232 9.20 -10.13 10.24
CA PHE A 232 8.68 -9.73 8.93
C PHE A 232 7.30 -10.28 8.58
N GLU A 233 6.66 -11.10 9.45
CA GLU A 233 5.34 -11.68 9.15
C GLU A 233 4.22 -10.65 9.12
N ASP A 234 4.36 -9.53 9.81
CA ASP A 234 3.29 -8.51 9.89
C ASP A 234 3.35 -7.43 8.80
N THR A 235 4.47 -7.24 8.10
CA THR A 235 4.60 -6.18 7.09
C THR A 235 4.39 -6.64 5.65
N GLY A 236 4.08 -7.92 5.41
CA GLY A 236 3.84 -8.46 4.06
C GLY A 236 5.07 -8.47 3.15
N VAL A 237 6.26 -8.16 3.67
CA VAL A 237 7.53 -8.21 2.93
C VAL A 237 8.26 -9.51 3.27
N ILE A 238 8.29 -10.38 2.32
CA ILE A 238 8.70 -11.77 2.30
C ILE A 238 10.13 -11.99 2.80
N SER A 239 10.28 -12.76 3.85
CA SER A 239 11.45 -13.60 4.05
C SER A 239 11.03 -15.07 3.94
N SER A 240 11.11 -15.61 2.74
CA SER A 240 10.83 -17.02 2.49
C SER A 240 12.13 -17.76 2.19
N LYS A 241 12.69 -18.40 3.21
CA LYS A 241 13.55 -19.58 3.05
C LYS A 241 13.12 -20.73 3.96
N LYS A 242 11.84 -20.98 4.08
CA LYS A 242 11.33 -22.36 4.25
C LYS A 242 10.80 -22.76 2.87
N LYS A 243 11.34 -23.85 2.31
CA LYS A 243 10.69 -24.55 1.20
C LYS A 243 9.25 -24.79 1.63
N ALA A 244 8.34 -23.91 1.21
CA ALA A 244 6.93 -24.16 1.32
C ALA A 244 6.69 -25.45 0.55
N LYS A 245 6.31 -26.53 1.26
CA LYS A 245 5.64 -27.67 0.62
C LYS A 245 4.54 -27.06 -0.25
N GLY A 246 4.64 -27.27 -1.56
CA GLY A 246 3.87 -26.61 -2.60
C GLY A 246 2.35 -26.55 -2.38
N GLY A 247 1.94 -25.62 -1.55
CA GLY A 247 0.60 -25.08 -1.56
C GLY A 247 0.49 -24.20 -2.79
N SER A 248 -0.13 -24.76 -3.81
CA SER A 248 -0.17 -24.21 -5.16
C SER A 248 -0.68 -22.77 -5.15
N MET A 249 0.00 -21.85 -5.82
CA MET A 249 -0.48 -20.52 -6.20
C MET A 249 -1.89 -20.58 -6.81
N LEU A 250 -2.23 -21.72 -7.42
CA LEU A 250 -3.57 -22.08 -7.87
C LEU A 250 -4.61 -22.16 -6.73
N ALA A 251 -4.23 -22.53 -5.53
CA ALA A 251 -5.17 -22.62 -4.41
C ALA A 251 -5.65 -21.20 -3.97
N ILE A 252 -4.78 -20.20 -4.05
CA ILE A 252 -5.13 -18.80 -3.79
C ILE A 252 -6.10 -18.29 -4.85
N LEU A 253 -5.89 -18.64 -6.12
CA LEU A 253 -6.77 -18.28 -7.25
C LEU A 253 -8.14 -18.98 -7.20
N LYS A 254 -8.35 -20.00 -6.39
CA LYS A 254 -9.66 -20.60 -6.18
C LYS A 254 -10.55 -19.85 -5.19
N SER A 255 -9.98 -18.94 -4.39
CA SER A 255 -10.76 -18.11 -3.48
C SER A 255 -11.46 -16.97 -4.24
N GLY A 256 -12.80 -17.04 -4.32
CA GLY A 256 -13.61 -16.00 -4.96
C GLY A 256 -13.43 -14.64 -4.28
N ALA A 257 -13.37 -14.60 -2.94
CA ALA A 257 -13.14 -13.38 -2.20
C ALA A 257 -11.80 -12.72 -2.57
N TYR A 258 -10.74 -13.53 -2.76
CA TYR A 258 -9.43 -13.03 -3.18
C TYR A 258 -9.46 -12.44 -4.59
N ILE A 259 -9.97 -13.22 -5.58
CA ILE A 259 -9.94 -12.81 -7.00
C ILE A 259 -10.76 -11.55 -7.23
N PHE A 260 -12.00 -11.50 -6.74
CA PHE A 260 -12.85 -10.33 -6.95
C PHE A 260 -12.34 -9.10 -6.19
N SER A 261 -11.73 -9.26 -5.01
CA SER A 261 -11.07 -8.16 -4.31
C SER A 261 -9.83 -7.64 -5.07
N ALA A 262 -8.99 -8.55 -5.60
CA ALA A 262 -7.83 -8.17 -6.41
C ALA A 262 -8.26 -7.47 -7.72
N TYR A 263 -9.33 -7.95 -8.37
CA TYR A 263 -9.87 -7.29 -9.56
C TYR A 263 -10.50 -5.94 -9.26
N THR A 264 -11.23 -5.81 -8.14
CA THR A 264 -11.74 -4.50 -7.66
C THR A 264 -10.61 -3.48 -7.51
N ARG A 265 -9.53 -3.89 -6.85
CA ARG A 265 -8.35 -3.03 -6.70
C ARG A 265 -7.72 -2.69 -8.05
N ALA A 266 -7.61 -3.65 -8.95
CA ALA A 266 -7.09 -3.41 -10.30
C ALA A 266 -7.97 -2.43 -11.09
N ASN A 267 -9.30 -2.56 -11.02
CA ASN A 267 -10.26 -1.67 -11.68
C ASN A 267 -10.13 -0.22 -11.17
N LEU A 268 -10.05 -0.02 -9.85
CA LEU A 268 -9.84 1.32 -9.28
C LEU A 268 -8.53 1.94 -9.75
N LEU A 269 -7.44 1.17 -9.75
CA LEU A 269 -6.14 1.67 -10.19
C LEU A 269 -6.07 1.89 -11.71
N PHE A 270 -6.83 1.14 -12.50
CA PHE A 270 -7.01 1.39 -13.92
C PHE A 270 -7.54 2.81 -14.15
N ILE A 271 -8.63 3.17 -13.49
CA ILE A 271 -9.26 4.47 -13.64
C ILE A 271 -8.38 5.59 -13.08
N PHE A 272 -7.80 5.39 -11.89
CA PHE A 272 -6.88 6.36 -11.28
C PHE A 272 -5.72 6.69 -12.22
N GLN A 273 -5.11 5.68 -12.82
CA GLN A 273 -3.97 5.87 -13.71
C GLN A 273 -4.35 6.63 -14.99
N VAL A 274 -5.54 6.38 -15.54
CA VAL A 274 -6.07 7.13 -16.70
C VAL A 274 -6.31 8.58 -16.32
N ILE A 275 -7.01 8.83 -15.21
CA ILE A 275 -7.26 10.19 -14.73
C ILE A 275 -5.94 10.94 -14.56
N HIS A 276 -4.98 10.35 -13.86
CA HIS A 276 -3.70 11.00 -13.59
C HIS A 276 -2.89 11.30 -14.86
N LEU A 277 -2.97 10.47 -15.88
CA LEU A 277 -2.18 10.66 -17.09
C LEU A 277 -2.87 11.59 -18.10
N PHE A 278 -4.17 11.44 -18.29
CA PHE A 278 -4.90 12.11 -19.37
C PHE A 278 -5.77 13.29 -18.92
N ILE A 279 -5.68 13.70 -17.65
CA ILE A 279 -6.49 14.79 -17.09
C ILE A 279 -6.32 16.10 -17.89
N THR A 280 -5.09 16.42 -18.28
CA THR A 280 -4.79 17.63 -19.06
C THR A 280 -5.41 17.55 -20.46
N ASP A 281 -5.33 16.39 -21.11
CA ASP A 281 -5.93 16.19 -22.42
C ASP A 281 -7.46 16.28 -22.37
N TYR A 282 -8.08 15.68 -21.35
CA TYR A 282 -9.51 15.75 -21.14
C TYR A 282 -9.97 17.18 -20.80
N ALA A 283 -9.23 17.90 -19.95
CA ALA A 283 -9.54 19.28 -19.64
C ALA A 283 -9.55 20.18 -20.88
N ASN A 284 -8.57 20.01 -21.74
CA ASN A 284 -8.47 20.77 -22.98
C ASN A 284 -9.56 20.42 -24.00
N ASN A 285 -9.82 19.14 -24.22
CA ASN A 285 -10.72 18.67 -25.28
C ASN A 285 -12.18 18.55 -24.80
N GLY A 286 -12.41 18.16 -23.54
CA GLY A 286 -13.74 17.95 -22.97
C GLY A 286 -14.30 19.17 -22.24
N LEU A 287 -13.51 19.73 -21.31
CA LEU A 287 -13.91 20.86 -20.47
C LEU A 287 -13.61 22.23 -21.15
N LYS A 288 -12.82 22.24 -22.24
CA LYS A 288 -12.33 23.45 -22.91
C LYS A 288 -11.56 24.41 -22.00
N VAL A 289 -10.82 23.84 -21.05
CA VAL A 289 -9.95 24.54 -20.08
C VAL A 289 -8.52 24.37 -20.53
N ASP A 290 -7.92 25.37 -21.13
CA ASP A 290 -6.54 25.36 -21.63
C ASP A 290 -5.53 25.81 -20.57
N ASP A 291 -5.97 26.53 -19.52
CA ASP A 291 -5.09 27.01 -18.46
C ASP A 291 -4.78 25.87 -17.47
N THR A 292 -3.54 25.37 -17.56
CA THR A 292 -3.03 24.32 -16.66
C THR A 292 -2.95 24.77 -15.19
N LYS A 293 -2.89 26.09 -14.90
CA LYS A 293 -2.89 26.60 -13.52
C LYS A 293 -4.26 26.45 -12.88
N ILE A 294 -5.34 26.71 -13.64
CA ILE A 294 -6.72 26.47 -13.19
C ILE A 294 -6.90 24.97 -12.93
N LEU A 295 -6.45 24.13 -13.86
CA LEU A 295 -6.53 22.69 -13.71
C LEU A 295 -5.71 22.19 -12.50
N LEU A 296 -4.51 22.73 -12.28
CA LEU A 296 -3.69 22.40 -11.10
C LEU A 296 -4.44 22.70 -9.80
N LYS A 297 -5.14 23.83 -9.71
CA LYS A 297 -5.91 24.19 -8.51
C LYS A 297 -7.01 23.16 -8.22
N TYR A 298 -7.81 22.80 -9.19
CA TYR A 298 -8.98 21.94 -9.00
C TYR A 298 -8.62 20.46 -8.99
N TYR A 299 -7.87 19.98 -9.97
CA TYR A 299 -7.41 18.61 -10.04
C TYR A 299 -6.41 18.30 -8.93
N GLY A 300 -5.46 19.20 -8.68
CA GLY A 300 -4.43 19.02 -7.66
C GLY A 300 -5.03 18.85 -6.26
N SER A 301 -5.99 19.72 -5.90
CA SER A 301 -6.69 19.62 -4.62
C SER A 301 -7.48 18.29 -4.51
N ALA A 302 -8.26 17.94 -5.53
CA ALA A 302 -9.02 16.69 -5.55
C ALA A 302 -8.12 15.45 -5.45
N SER A 303 -6.98 15.44 -6.14
CA SER A 303 -6.05 14.31 -6.18
C SER A 303 -5.27 14.10 -4.89
N VAL A 304 -5.05 15.16 -4.09
CA VAL A 304 -4.38 15.05 -2.79
C VAL A 304 -5.38 14.75 -1.69
N PHE A 305 -6.39 15.60 -1.54
CA PHE A 305 -7.31 15.50 -0.42
C PHE A 305 -8.31 14.34 -0.57
N GLY A 306 -8.77 14.05 -1.79
CA GLY A 306 -9.73 12.96 -2.03
C GLY A 306 -9.20 11.61 -1.54
N PRO A 307 -8.09 11.08 -2.06
CA PRO A 307 -7.56 9.78 -1.65
C PRO A 307 -7.10 9.76 -0.19
N THR A 308 -6.50 10.85 0.29
CA THR A 308 -5.96 10.92 1.67
C THR A 308 -7.07 10.87 2.70
N LEU A 309 -8.07 11.74 2.54
CA LEU A 309 -9.22 11.79 3.45
C LEU A 309 -10.10 10.55 3.29
N GLY A 310 -10.34 10.11 2.06
CA GLY A 310 -11.16 8.94 1.76
C GLY A 310 -10.57 7.66 2.35
N GLY A 311 -9.29 7.40 2.10
CA GLY A 311 -8.60 6.22 2.64
C GLY A 311 -8.56 6.21 4.17
N SER A 312 -8.29 7.36 4.80
CA SER A 312 -8.32 7.50 6.26
C SER A 312 -9.73 7.28 6.82
N PHE A 313 -10.74 7.90 6.21
CA PHE A 313 -12.14 7.76 6.61
C PHE A 313 -12.63 6.32 6.45
N GLY A 314 -12.34 5.68 5.31
CA GLY A 314 -12.71 4.29 5.05
C GLY A 314 -12.05 3.32 6.03
N GLY A 315 -10.78 3.54 6.37
CA GLY A 315 -10.06 2.77 7.40
C GLY A 315 -10.70 2.92 8.79
N LEU A 316 -11.05 4.16 9.19
CA LEU A 316 -11.71 4.44 10.46
C LEU A 316 -13.11 3.80 10.52
N VAL A 317 -13.90 3.92 9.46
CA VAL A 317 -15.24 3.31 9.37
C VAL A 317 -15.12 1.78 9.46
N SER A 318 -14.21 1.18 8.69
CA SER A 318 -13.96 -0.26 8.73
C SER A 318 -13.59 -0.72 10.15
N THR A 319 -12.67 0.00 10.82
CA THR A 319 -12.24 -0.34 12.19
C THR A 319 -13.40 -0.24 13.20
N LYS A 320 -14.21 0.81 13.12
CA LYS A 320 -15.38 0.98 14.01
C LYS A 320 -16.47 -0.08 13.79
N LEU A 321 -16.56 -0.64 12.59
CA LEU A 321 -17.49 -1.70 12.23
C LEU A 321 -16.97 -3.12 12.53
N GLY A 322 -15.86 -3.25 13.26
CA GLY A 322 -15.26 -4.54 13.60
C GLY A 322 -14.19 -5.03 12.62
N GLY A 323 -13.66 -4.14 11.78
CA GLY A 323 -12.63 -4.46 10.80
C GLY A 323 -13.16 -5.27 9.61
N TYR A 324 -12.24 -5.79 8.82
CA TYR A 324 -12.55 -6.61 7.64
C TYR A 324 -12.98 -8.06 7.99
N GLU A 325 -13.06 -8.39 9.28
CA GLU A 325 -13.51 -9.70 9.79
C GLU A 325 -15.00 -9.68 10.23
N ASP A 326 -15.65 -8.51 10.23
CA ASP A 326 -17.07 -8.40 10.56
C ASP A 326 -17.94 -8.20 9.30
N LYS A 327 -19.15 -8.78 9.34
CA LYS A 327 -20.16 -8.65 8.27
C LYS A 327 -20.61 -7.20 8.04
N LYS A 328 -20.53 -6.33 9.05
CA LYS A 328 -20.93 -4.92 8.94
C LYS A 328 -20.01 -4.14 8.00
N SER A 329 -18.71 -4.49 7.94
CA SER A 329 -17.75 -3.85 7.03
C SER A 329 -18.06 -4.12 5.55
N VAL A 330 -18.71 -5.25 5.25
CA VAL A 330 -19.17 -5.61 3.90
C VAL A 330 -20.18 -4.59 3.38
N TRP A 331 -21.16 -4.22 4.17
CA TRP A 331 -22.18 -3.24 3.79
C TRP A 331 -21.60 -1.83 3.59
N ALA A 332 -20.67 -1.44 4.46
CA ALA A 332 -19.95 -0.16 4.28
C ALA A 332 -19.17 -0.12 2.96
N CYS A 333 -18.50 -1.22 2.60
CA CYS A 333 -17.76 -1.33 1.35
C CYS A 333 -18.69 -1.20 0.11
N ILE A 334 -19.85 -1.86 0.13
CA ILE A 334 -20.88 -1.73 -0.93
C ILE A 334 -21.41 -0.29 -0.98
N GLY A 335 -21.68 0.33 0.17
CA GLY A 335 -22.12 1.72 0.25
C GLY A 335 -21.14 2.69 -0.38
N PHE A 336 -19.85 2.60 -0.06
CA PHE A 336 -18.83 3.41 -0.73
C PHE A 336 -18.75 3.13 -2.23
N GLY A 337 -18.95 1.87 -2.65
CA GLY A 337 -19.03 1.50 -4.06
C GLY A 337 -20.18 2.19 -4.79
N LEU A 338 -21.37 2.25 -4.18
CA LEU A 338 -22.53 2.95 -4.74
C LEU A 338 -22.29 4.46 -4.84
N PHE A 339 -21.71 5.08 -3.80
CA PHE A 339 -21.36 6.51 -3.88
C PHE A 339 -20.30 6.79 -4.95
N THR A 340 -19.32 5.90 -5.11
CA THR A 340 -18.33 6.00 -6.19
C THR A 340 -19.01 5.92 -7.56
N LEU A 341 -19.96 4.98 -7.73
CA LEU A 341 -20.74 4.83 -8.96
C LEU A 341 -21.58 6.10 -9.24
N GLY A 342 -22.20 6.67 -8.20
CA GLY A 342 -22.94 7.95 -8.32
C GLY A 342 -22.06 9.11 -8.75
N ALA A 343 -20.82 9.20 -8.26
CA ALA A 343 -19.87 10.26 -8.61
C ALA A 343 -19.35 10.15 -10.06
N ILE A 344 -19.38 8.95 -10.66
CA ILE A 344 -18.91 8.73 -12.03
C ILE A 344 -19.81 9.41 -13.07
N PHE A 345 -21.13 9.44 -12.86
CA PHE A 345 -22.03 10.05 -13.81
C PHE A 345 -21.71 11.53 -14.08
N PRO A 346 -21.69 12.41 -13.06
CA PRO A 346 -21.30 13.78 -13.29
C PRO A 346 -19.85 13.91 -13.76
N LEU A 347 -18.93 13.04 -13.31
CA LEU A 347 -17.53 13.03 -13.74
C LEU A 347 -17.38 12.70 -15.24
N ALA A 348 -18.25 11.84 -15.80
CA ALA A 348 -18.23 11.44 -17.21
C ALA A 348 -18.84 12.50 -18.14
N PHE A 349 -19.81 13.30 -17.66
CA PHE A 349 -20.60 14.20 -18.49
C PHE A 349 -20.44 15.69 -18.13
N ALA A 350 -19.65 16.02 -17.09
CA ALA A 350 -19.43 17.41 -16.71
C ALA A 350 -18.81 18.22 -17.86
N LYS A 351 -19.37 19.36 -18.10
CA LYS A 351 -18.85 20.39 -19.02
C LYS A 351 -18.24 21.57 -18.27
N ASP A 352 -18.65 21.74 -17.02
CA ASP A 352 -18.18 22.77 -16.11
C ASP A 352 -17.06 22.25 -15.21
N ILE A 353 -16.00 23.04 -15.01
CA ILE A 353 -14.83 22.67 -14.22
C ILE A 353 -15.16 22.48 -12.73
N TYR A 354 -16.15 23.21 -12.20
CA TYR A 354 -16.54 23.10 -10.79
C TYR A 354 -17.26 21.79 -10.53
N ILE A 355 -18.26 21.46 -11.37
CA ILE A 355 -19.00 20.19 -11.28
C ILE A 355 -18.03 19.02 -11.45
N PHE A 356 -17.13 19.13 -12.43
CA PHE A 356 -16.09 18.14 -12.67
C PHE A 356 -15.21 17.93 -11.43
N SER A 357 -14.73 19.02 -10.83
CA SER A 357 -13.80 18.96 -9.69
C SER A 357 -14.44 18.39 -8.42
N ILE A 358 -15.68 18.78 -8.14
CA ILE A 358 -16.44 18.22 -7.02
C ILE A 358 -16.67 16.72 -7.23
N SER A 359 -17.08 16.32 -8.43
CA SER A 359 -17.29 14.91 -8.78
C SER A 359 -16.01 14.11 -8.73
N LEU A 360 -14.90 14.68 -9.16
CA LEU A 360 -13.57 14.07 -9.08
C LEU A 360 -13.12 13.87 -7.63
N PHE A 361 -13.35 14.87 -6.78
CA PHE A 361 -13.08 14.76 -5.35
C PHE A 361 -13.93 13.66 -4.72
N CYS A 362 -15.24 13.64 -4.96
CA CYS A 362 -16.14 12.61 -4.45
C CYS A 362 -15.74 11.22 -4.94
N PHE A 363 -15.36 11.09 -6.23
CA PHE A 363 -14.86 9.84 -6.79
C PHE A 363 -13.60 9.37 -6.08
N PHE A 364 -12.57 10.21 -5.97
CA PHE A 364 -11.32 9.86 -5.29
C PHE A 364 -11.52 9.53 -3.81
N PHE A 365 -12.39 10.28 -3.13
CA PHE A 365 -12.71 10.05 -1.72
C PHE A 365 -13.36 8.68 -1.52
N CYS A 366 -14.47 8.41 -2.21
CA CYS A 366 -15.22 7.16 -2.03
C CYS A 366 -14.44 5.94 -2.54
N ALA A 367 -13.78 6.05 -3.69
CA ALA A 367 -12.95 4.99 -4.25
C ALA A 367 -11.78 4.62 -3.32
N SER A 368 -11.15 5.61 -2.70
CA SER A 368 -10.06 5.36 -1.75
C SER A 368 -10.57 4.84 -0.41
N ALA A 369 -11.80 5.16 0.00
CA ALA A 369 -12.41 4.60 1.22
C ALA A 369 -12.66 3.08 1.12
N ILE A 370 -12.82 2.55 -0.09
CA ILE A 370 -12.97 1.10 -0.34
C ILE A 370 -11.65 0.35 -0.12
N LEU A 371 -10.51 0.97 -0.45
CA LEU A 371 -9.21 0.28 -0.53
C LEU A 371 -8.76 -0.41 0.76
N PRO A 372 -8.86 0.17 1.97
CA PRO A 372 -8.44 -0.50 3.20
C PRO A 372 -9.20 -1.82 3.43
N THR A 373 -10.51 -1.82 3.21
CA THR A 373 -11.36 -3.00 3.37
C THR A 373 -11.05 -4.06 2.33
N ILE A 374 -10.90 -3.70 1.07
CA ILE A 374 -10.56 -4.63 -0.02
C ILE A 374 -9.17 -5.25 0.18
N VAL A 375 -8.18 -4.47 0.61
CA VAL A 375 -6.85 -4.99 0.95
C VAL A 375 -6.94 -5.96 2.13
N GLY A 376 -7.77 -5.66 3.13
CA GLY A 376 -8.06 -6.56 4.24
C GLY A 376 -8.65 -7.90 3.76
N TYR A 377 -9.60 -7.88 2.82
CA TYR A 377 -10.17 -9.10 2.22
C TYR A 377 -9.13 -9.92 1.47
N ILE A 378 -8.25 -9.29 0.69
CA ILE A 378 -7.15 -9.95 -0.01
C ILE A 378 -6.25 -10.69 0.98
N ILE A 379 -5.82 -10.01 2.06
CA ILE A 379 -4.90 -10.58 3.05
C ILE A 379 -5.56 -11.69 3.86
N SER A 380 -6.83 -11.52 4.26
CA SER A 380 -7.56 -12.49 5.08
C SER A 380 -8.01 -13.73 4.30
N SER A 381 -8.11 -13.63 2.96
CA SER A 381 -8.48 -14.77 2.10
C SER A 381 -7.31 -15.71 1.80
N VAL A 382 -6.10 -15.39 2.28
CA VAL A 382 -4.90 -16.19 2.03
C VAL A 382 -4.44 -16.83 3.35
N PRO A 383 -4.15 -18.15 3.36
CA PRO A 383 -3.58 -18.83 4.53
C PRO A 383 -2.31 -18.15 5.04
N LYS A 384 -2.08 -18.18 6.35
CA LYS A 384 -0.93 -17.50 7.00
C LYS A 384 0.42 -17.86 6.38
N GLU A 385 0.58 -19.12 5.95
CA GLU A 385 1.80 -19.64 5.31
C GLU A 385 2.06 -19.06 3.91
N HIS A 386 1.03 -18.58 3.21
CA HIS A 386 1.08 -18.12 1.82
C HIS A 386 0.82 -16.61 1.67
N LYS A 387 0.71 -15.85 2.75
CA LYS A 387 0.44 -14.40 2.69
C LYS A 387 1.40 -13.63 1.78
N GLY A 388 2.69 -13.98 1.80
CA GLY A 388 3.67 -13.37 0.92
C GLY A 388 3.40 -13.64 -0.56
N ALA A 389 3.09 -14.88 -0.93
CA ALA A 389 2.74 -15.24 -2.31
C ALA A 389 1.43 -14.57 -2.74
N GLY A 390 0.42 -14.49 -1.84
CA GLY A 390 -0.82 -13.77 -2.09
C GLY A 390 -0.63 -12.28 -2.33
N SER A 391 0.24 -11.62 -1.56
CA SER A 391 0.55 -10.21 -1.74
C SER A 391 1.26 -9.95 -3.08
N SER A 392 2.23 -10.79 -3.45
CA SER A 392 2.94 -10.69 -4.74
C SER A 392 2.00 -10.91 -5.93
N LEU A 393 1.12 -11.90 -5.84
CA LEU A 393 0.11 -12.19 -6.86
C LEU A 393 -0.88 -11.02 -7.00
N ASN A 394 -1.34 -10.44 -5.90
CA ASN A 394 -2.18 -9.25 -5.92
C ASN A 394 -1.48 -8.07 -6.60
N MET A 395 -0.19 -7.82 -6.31
CA MET A 395 0.57 -6.78 -6.99
C MET A 395 0.66 -7.04 -8.49
N LEU A 396 0.87 -8.28 -8.90
CA LEU A 396 0.92 -8.69 -10.32
C LEU A 396 -0.43 -8.43 -11.00
N ILE A 397 -1.54 -8.93 -10.44
CA ILE A 397 -2.90 -8.71 -10.98
C ILE A 397 -3.20 -7.22 -11.08
N THR A 398 -2.92 -6.47 -10.02
CA THR A 398 -3.20 -5.03 -9.96
C THR A 398 -2.41 -4.26 -11.02
N THR A 399 -1.18 -4.67 -11.30
CA THR A 399 -0.36 -4.00 -12.30
C THR A 399 -0.75 -4.42 -13.72
N LEU A 400 -0.94 -5.71 -13.97
CA LEU A 400 -1.26 -6.24 -15.31
C LEU A 400 -2.70 -5.91 -15.75
N CYS A 401 -3.66 -5.91 -14.83
CA CYS A 401 -5.07 -5.64 -15.13
C CYS A 401 -5.50 -4.20 -14.82
N GLY A 402 -4.70 -3.43 -14.08
CA GLY A 402 -5.02 -2.08 -13.66
C GLY A 402 -4.06 -1.04 -14.25
N ASN A 403 -2.93 -0.83 -13.61
CA ASN A 403 -2.03 0.29 -13.92
C ASN A 403 -1.48 0.30 -15.34
N LEU A 404 -1.20 -0.87 -15.91
CA LEU A 404 -0.60 -0.99 -17.23
C LEU A 404 -1.64 -0.77 -18.35
N PRO A 405 -2.78 -1.50 -18.40
CA PRO A 405 -3.70 -1.41 -19.52
C PRO A 405 -4.53 -0.13 -19.52
N GLY A 406 -4.79 0.51 -18.38
CA GLY A 406 -5.64 1.69 -18.31
C GLY A 406 -5.26 2.78 -19.30
N PRO A 407 -4.06 3.36 -19.22
CA PRO A 407 -3.64 4.40 -20.14
C PRO A 407 -3.54 3.95 -21.60
N ILE A 408 -3.16 2.69 -21.84
CA ILE A 408 -3.03 2.14 -23.20
C ILE A 408 -4.42 2.03 -23.86
N VAL A 409 -5.38 1.47 -23.13
CA VAL A 409 -6.77 1.32 -23.62
C VAL A 409 -7.41 2.68 -23.87
N TYR A 410 -7.25 3.63 -22.93
CA TYR A 410 -7.73 4.99 -23.12
C TYR A 410 -7.12 5.63 -24.37
N GLY A 411 -5.80 5.57 -24.53
CA GLY A 411 -5.10 6.17 -25.66
C GLY A 411 -5.55 5.56 -26.99
N PHE A 412 -5.72 4.23 -27.04
CA PHE A 412 -6.20 3.53 -28.24
C PHE A 412 -7.64 3.94 -28.63
N ILE A 413 -8.54 4.04 -27.65
CA ILE A 413 -9.92 4.50 -27.90
C ILE A 413 -9.89 5.96 -28.36
N ASN A 414 -9.07 6.80 -27.71
CA ASN A 414 -8.98 8.22 -28.03
C ASN A 414 -8.43 8.46 -29.44
N ASP A 415 -7.39 7.73 -29.87
CA ASP A 415 -6.84 7.81 -31.24
C ASP A 415 -7.92 7.54 -32.31
N LYS A 416 -8.83 6.59 -32.04
CA LYS A 416 -9.89 6.21 -33.00
C LYS A 416 -11.10 7.15 -32.97
N MET A 417 -11.49 7.62 -31.80
CA MET A 417 -12.79 8.27 -31.61
C MET A 417 -12.70 9.77 -31.40
N LYS A 418 -11.51 10.34 -31.18
CA LYS A 418 -11.31 11.77 -30.89
C LYS A 418 -11.85 12.72 -31.98
N ALA A 419 -11.83 12.29 -33.22
CA ALA A 419 -12.35 13.09 -34.32
C ALA A 419 -13.90 13.21 -34.28
N THR A 420 -14.57 12.18 -33.76
CA THR A 420 -16.05 12.12 -33.70
C THR A 420 -16.58 12.65 -32.36
N ASP A 421 -16.02 12.14 -31.23
CA ASP A 421 -16.32 12.59 -29.87
C ASP A 421 -15.04 12.60 -29.04
N PRO A 422 -14.47 13.78 -28.76
CA PRO A 422 -13.24 13.89 -27.98
C PRO A 422 -13.39 13.47 -26.52
N THR A 423 -14.63 13.25 -26.05
CA THR A 423 -14.91 12.80 -24.68
C THR A 423 -15.26 11.32 -24.58
N PHE A 424 -15.36 10.62 -25.71
CA PHE A 424 -15.81 9.22 -25.74
C PHE A 424 -14.91 8.28 -24.95
N ALA A 425 -13.59 8.39 -25.14
CA ALA A 425 -12.63 7.57 -24.42
C ALA A 425 -12.73 7.76 -22.88
N TRP A 426 -12.94 9.01 -22.45
CA TRP A 426 -13.14 9.34 -21.04
C TRP A 426 -14.39 8.66 -20.48
N LYS A 427 -15.53 8.80 -21.17
CA LYS A 427 -16.78 8.15 -20.78
C LYS A 427 -16.63 6.64 -20.67
N CYS A 428 -16.01 5.99 -21.67
CA CYS A 428 -15.76 4.54 -21.64
C CYS A 428 -14.98 4.11 -20.40
N VAL A 429 -13.92 4.84 -20.04
CA VAL A 429 -13.10 4.52 -18.86
C VAL A 429 -13.88 4.77 -17.57
N MET A 430 -14.66 5.84 -17.48
CA MET A 430 -15.48 6.07 -16.29
C MET A 430 -16.53 4.95 -16.13
N PHE A 431 -17.23 4.58 -17.19
CA PHE A 431 -18.20 3.48 -17.13
C PHE A 431 -17.60 2.10 -16.95
N TYR A 432 -16.29 1.92 -17.19
CA TYR A 432 -15.61 0.67 -16.81
C TYR A 432 -15.71 0.38 -15.31
N PHE A 433 -15.95 1.39 -14.48
CA PHE A 433 -16.22 1.19 -13.04
C PHE A 433 -17.49 0.37 -12.78
N CYS A 434 -18.44 0.29 -13.69
CA CYS A 434 -19.60 -0.59 -13.53
C CYS A 434 -19.17 -2.04 -13.35
N ALA A 435 -18.15 -2.50 -14.11
CA ALA A 435 -17.52 -3.81 -13.90
C ALA A 435 -16.76 -3.86 -12.56
N GLY A 436 -16.15 -2.76 -12.13
CA GLY A 436 -15.55 -2.65 -10.81
C GLY A 436 -16.58 -2.76 -9.68
N PHE A 437 -17.73 -2.10 -9.82
CA PHE A 437 -18.80 -2.18 -8.84
C PHE A 437 -19.38 -3.59 -8.72
N THR A 438 -19.61 -4.27 -9.84
CA THR A 438 -20.04 -5.70 -9.79
C THR A 438 -19.01 -6.56 -9.08
N SER A 439 -17.72 -6.31 -9.29
CA SER A 439 -16.66 -7.05 -8.58
C SER A 439 -16.61 -6.72 -7.08
N ILE A 440 -16.92 -5.49 -6.66
CA ILE A 440 -17.06 -5.10 -5.25
C ILE A 440 -18.18 -5.95 -4.62
N VAL A 441 -19.34 -5.99 -5.25
CA VAL A 441 -20.50 -6.77 -4.74
C VAL A 441 -20.13 -8.25 -4.64
N LEU A 442 -19.51 -8.83 -5.66
CA LEU A 442 -19.08 -10.23 -5.64
C LEU A 442 -18.03 -10.50 -4.56
N ALA A 443 -17.00 -9.67 -4.43
CA ALA A 443 -16.00 -9.77 -3.37
C ALA A 443 -16.66 -9.76 -1.98
N CYS A 444 -17.60 -8.85 -1.78
CA CYS A 444 -18.37 -8.71 -0.55
C CYS A 444 -19.25 -9.93 -0.27
N LEU A 445 -19.93 -10.47 -1.27
CA LEU A 445 -20.77 -11.67 -1.14
C LEU A 445 -19.93 -12.90 -0.78
N PHE A 446 -18.82 -13.13 -1.48
CA PHE A 446 -17.91 -14.24 -1.16
C PHE A 446 -17.36 -14.09 0.25
N ARG A 447 -16.92 -12.91 0.62
CA ARG A 447 -16.42 -12.67 1.98
C ARG A 447 -17.49 -12.86 3.04
N TYR A 448 -18.70 -12.38 2.81
CA TYR A 448 -19.84 -12.58 3.72
C TYR A 448 -20.13 -14.07 3.94
N ASN A 449 -20.08 -14.89 2.86
CA ASN A 449 -20.28 -16.32 2.93
C ASN A 449 -19.15 -17.01 3.72
N ASP A 450 -17.89 -16.63 3.49
CA ASP A 450 -16.75 -17.16 4.24
C ASP A 450 -16.87 -16.88 5.73
N LEU A 451 -17.16 -15.63 6.11
CA LEU A 451 -17.40 -15.24 7.51
C LEU A 451 -18.60 -15.96 8.15
N SER A 452 -19.59 -16.34 7.34
CA SER A 452 -20.73 -17.12 7.82
C SER A 452 -20.37 -18.56 8.12
N LYS A 453 -19.51 -19.16 7.30
CA LYS A 453 -18.98 -20.52 7.49
C LYS A 453 -18.08 -20.60 8.70
N ASP A 454 -17.17 -19.62 8.88
CA ASP A 454 -16.25 -19.57 10.01
C ASP A 454 -17.00 -19.53 11.34
N LYS A 455 -18.00 -18.63 11.47
CA LYS A 455 -18.87 -18.57 12.67
C LYS A 455 -19.69 -19.85 12.90
N SER A 456 -20.05 -20.57 11.85
CA SER A 456 -20.75 -21.86 11.96
C SER A 456 -19.82 -22.97 12.46
N ASN A 457 -18.59 -22.99 11.99
CA ASN A 457 -17.58 -23.97 12.41
C ASN A 457 -17.16 -23.73 13.86
N GLU A 458 -16.92 -22.48 14.26
CA GLU A 458 -16.61 -22.09 15.65
C GLU A 458 -17.74 -22.56 16.62
N LYS A 459 -19.00 -22.34 16.24
CA LYS A 459 -20.14 -22.83 17.05
C LYS A 459 -20.21 -24.36 17.13
N LYS A 460 -19.76 -25.07 16.07
CA LYS A 460 -19.70 -26.54 16.09
C LYS A 460 -18.56 -27.03 16.99
N GLU A 461 -17.39 -26.40 16.92
CA GLU A 461 -16.25 -26.73 17.77
C GLU A 461 -16.56 -26.51 19.26
N VAL A 462 -17.19 -25.38 19.60
CA VAL A 462 -17.65 -25.12 20.98
C VAL A 462 -18.71 -26.13 21.44
N ARG A 463 -19.62 -26.55 20.55
CA ARG A 463 -20.58 -27.61 20.88
C ARG A 463 -19.90 -28.96 21.10
N VAL A 464 -18.91 -29.31 20.28
CA VAL A 464 -18.17 -30.56 20.43
C VAL A 464 -17.33 -30.57 21.71
N SER A 465 -16.69 -29.43 22.07
CA SER A 465 -15.96 -29.32 23.32
C SER A 465 -16.89 -29.46 24.54
N ASN A 466 -18.05 -28.80 24.56
CA ASN A 466 -19.02 -28.90 25.64
C ASN A 466 -19.61 -30.30 25.76
N VAL A 467 -19.81 -31.03 24.63
CA VAL A 467 -20.26 -32.42 24.64
C VAL A 467 -19.17 -33.36 25.16
N SER A 468 -17.91 -33.12 24.77
CA SER A 468 -16.77 -33.92 25.30
C SER A 468 -16.52 -33.68 26.79
N GLU A 469 -16.70 -32.45 27.29
CA GLU A 469 -16.68 -32.13 28.72
C GLU A 469 -17.81 -32.84 29.47
N HIS A 470 -19.04 -32.81 28.93
CA HIS A 470 -20.18 -33.48 29.57
C HIS A 470 -20.06 -35.01 29.58
N ILE A 471 -19.41 -35.59 28.55
CA ILE A 471 -19.09 -37.03 28.54
C ILE A 471 -17.98 -37.36 29.57
N ALA A 472 -16.99 -36.49 29.74
CA ALA A 472 -15.95 -36.65 30.71
C ALA A 472 -16.49 -36.56 32.18
N GLU A 473 -17.41 -35.61 32.44
CA GLU A 473 -18.11 -35.49 33.71
C GLU A 473 -18.95 -36.72 34.07
N THR A 474 -19.65 -37.28 33.05
CA THR A 474 -20.45 -38.51 33.27
C THR A 474 -19.61 -39.77 33.44
N ALA A 475 -18.39 -39.78 32.91
CA ALA A 475 -17.48 -40.96 33.02
C ALA A 475 -16.66 -41.01 34.32
N THR A 476 -16.43 -39.86 34.96
CA THR A 476 -15.59 -39.78 36.19
C THR A 476 -16.42 -39.67 37.47
N GLY A 477 -17.68 -39.38 37.43
CA GLY A 477 -18.60 -39.36 38.58
C GLY A 477 -18.30 -38.29 39.65
N GLU A 478 -17.32 -37.42 39.43
CA GLU A 478 -16.96 -36.34 40.35
C GLU A 478 -17.42 -34.96 39.78
N PRO A 479 -18.05 -34.12 40.57
CA PRO A 479 -18.41 -32.77 40.16
C PRO A 479 -17.17 -31.84 40.21
N TYR A 480 -16.71 -31.37 39.08
CA TYR A 480 -15.69 -30.32 39.00
C TYR A 480 -16.35 -28.95 38.86
N THR A 481 -15.93 -27.98 39.68
CA THR A 481 -16.28 -26.56 39.52
C THR A 481 -15.21 -25.91 38.67
N LEU A 482 -15.59 -25.20 37.61
CA LEU A 482 -14.69 -24.44 36.74
C LEU A 482 -14.44 -23.05 37.33
N ASP A 483 -13.17 -22.69 37.49
CA ASP A 483 -12.76 -21.31 37.75
C ASP A 483 -12.93 -20.46 36.48
N GLN A 484 -13.10 -19.16 36.65
CA GLN A 484 -13.31 -18.16 35.58
C GLN A 484 -12.24 -18.15 34.47
N LYS A 485 -11.24 -19.01 34.57
CA LYS A 485 -10.14 -19.21 33.59
C LYS A 485 -10.08 -20.59 32.95
N ASN A 486 -11.14 -21.37 32.99
CA ASN A 486 -11.20 -22.71 32.34
C ASN A 486 -10.10 -23.70 32.76
N LYS A 487 -9.73 -23.74 34.04
CA LYS A 487 -8.91 -24.84 34.59
C LYS A 487 -9.72 -25.67 35.58
N PRO A 488 -9.70 -27.01 35.50
CA PRO A 488 -10.39 -27.85 36.47
C PRO A 488 -9.69 -27.78 37.83
N ILE A 489 -10.43 -27.55 38.89
CA ILE A 489 -9.99 -27.62 40.28
C ILE A 489 -10.70 -28.80 40.95
N PRO A 490 -10.01 -29.73 41.65
CA PRO A 490 -10.67 -30.81 42.37
C PRO A 490 -11.51 -30.25 43.52
N ALA A 491 -12.71 -30.75 43.68
CA ALA A 491 -13.59 -30.40 44.80
C ALA A 491 -12.97 -30.86 46.13
N ALA A 492 -12.78 -29.91 47.04
CA ALA A 492 -12.32 -30.21 48.39
C ALA A 492 -13.40 -31.01 49.16
N ALA A 493 -12.99 -32.11 49.79
CA ALA A 493 -13.82 -32.92 50.66
C ALA A 493 -14.43 -32.08 51.79
N ASN A 494 -15.74 -32.15 51.96
CA ASN A 494 -16.42 -31.63 53.10
C ASN A 494 -16.04 -32.50 54.33
N ASP A 495 -15.25 -31.95 55.23
CA ASP A 495 -15.19 -32.45 56.59
C ASP A 495 -16.29 -31.79 57.41
N GLU A 496 -17.09 -32.66 57.99
CA GLU A 496 -18.19 -32.37 58.92
C GLU A 496 -17.73 -31.87 60.28
N GLU A 497 -18.63 -31.19 60.94
CA GLU A 497 -18.85 -31.08 62.40
C GLU A 497 -18.14 -29.99 63.20
N GLN A 498 -18.98 -29.19 63.74
CA GLN A 498 -19.30 -28.80 65.11
C GLN A 498 -19.55 -27.28 65.18
N GLY A 499 -20.69 -26.73 65.44
CA GLY A 499 -21.53 -26.89 66.62
C GLY A 499 -21.46 -25.60 67.47
N ILE A 500 -22.43 -24.65 67.29
CA ILE A 500 -23.14 -23.80 68.34
C ILE A 500 -22.27 -22.81 69.16
N PRO A 501 -22.73 -21.64 69.66
CA PRO A 501 -24.06 -20.97 69.50
C PRO A 501 -24.04 -19.44 69.25
N LEU A 502 -25.22 -18.91 69.03
CA LEU A 502 -25.74 -17.57 69.16
C LEU A 502 -25.12 -16.68 70.24
N ASP A 503 -24.81 -15.44 69.94
CA ASP A 503 -25.23 -14.34 70.79
C ASP A 503 -25.46 -13.03 70.05
N GLU A 504 -26.44 -12.34 70.53
CA GLU A 504 -27.06 -11.09 70.10
C GLU A 504 -26.15 -9.86 70.30
N LYS A 505 -26.62 -8.79 69.63
CA LYS A 505 -26.50 -7.35 69.94
C LYS A 505 -25.31 -6.57 69.34
N HIS A 506 -25.55 -5.76 68.49
CA HIS A 506 -25.94 -4.36 68.34
C HIS A 506 -25.86 -3.89 66.91
#